data_7a237a9ec526b2828bcca7fe820bed29
#
_entry.id   7a237a9ec526b2828bcca7fe820bed29
#
_cell.length_a   1.000
_cell.length_b   1.000
_cell.length_c   1.000
_cell.angle_alpha   90.00
_cell.angle_beta   90.00
_cell.angle_gamma   90.00
#
_symmetry.space_group_name_H-M   'P 1'
#
loop_
_entity.id
_entity.type
_entity.pdbx_description
1 polymer ?
#
loop_
_entity_poly.entity_id
_entity_poly.type
_entity_poly.pdbx_seq_one_letter_code
_entity_poly.pdbx_strand_id
1 'polypeptide(L)'
;MKKIELLSPAGSMESLKAAIYAGCDAVYLGGKVFVARNFASNFSNEELIEAIRFAHIYGVKVYVTVNTLIFEHEVSKFLEYIDFLHKNSVDAIIIQDLGMMDLVRQTYPNLEIHASTQMHIHNIEGVKLIKELGIKRAVLARETKLEDIKKIKEETNMDLEIFVHGDRKSVV
;
A
#
# COMPACT_ATOMS: atom_id res chain seq x y z
N MET A 1 20.57 -9.75 9.79
CA MET A 1 19.33 -9.95 9.00
C MET A 1 18.51 -8.67 9.07
N LYS A 2 17.98 -8.18 7.94
CA LYS A 2 17.03 -7.04 7.95
C LYS A 2 15.80 -7.48 8.75
N LYS A 3 15.33 -6.66 9.71
CA LYS A 3 14.10 -6.95 10.47
C LYS A 3 12.92 -7.05 9.49
N ILE A 4 12.07 -8.06 9.64
CA ILE A 4 10.83 -8.17 8.87
C ILE A 4 9.86 -7.13 9.42
N GLU A 5 9.27 -6.32 8.54
CA GLU A 5 8.25 -5.34 8.88
C GLU A 5 6.90 -6.03 9.09
N LEU A 6 6.31 -5.85 10.26
CA LEU A 6 4.95 -6.31 10.56
C LEU A 6 3.94 -5.23 10.15
N LEU A 7 3.22 -5.49 9.08
CA LEU A 7 2.19 -4.61 8.54
C LEU A 7 0.79 -5.10 8.97
N SER A 8 0.00 -4.23 9.59
CA SER A 8 -1.35 -4.53 10.04
C SER A 8 -2.42 -3.73 9.30
N PRO A 9 -3.60 -4.30 9.03
CA PRO A 9 -4.74 -3.53 8.52
C PRO A 9 -5.34 -2.63 9.60
N ALA A 10 -5.82 -1.45 9.21
CA ALA A 10 -6.61 -0.58 10.07
C ALA A 10 -7.81 -0.03 9.31
N GLY A 11 -9.02 -0.46 9.66
CA GLY A 11 -10.28 -0.01 9.06
C GLY A 11 -10.99 1.10 9.87
N SER A 12 -10.50 1.42 11.07
CA SER A 12 -11.03 2.45 11.97
C SER A 12 -9.94 2.94 12.92
N MET A 13 -10.15 4.05 13.60
CA MET A 13 -9.25 4.55 14.65
C MET A 13 -9.07 3.54 15.79
N GLU A 14 -10.09 2.77 16.13
CA GLU A 14 -10.01 1.72 17.15
C GLU A 14 -9.07 0.59 16.72
N SER A 15 -9.24 0.08 15.50
CA SER A 15 -8.35 -0.96 14.95
C SER A 15 -6.92 -0.47 14.73
N LEU A 16 -6.73 0.81 14.35
CA LEU A 16 -5.42 1.45 14.27
C LEU A 16 -4.71 1.43 15.64
N LYS A 17 -5.38 1.89 16.69
CA LYS A 17 -4.84 1.88 18.06
C LYS A 17 -4.51 0.46 18.52
N ALA A 18 -5.39 -0.50 18.27
CA ALA A 18 -5.17 -1.90 18.60
C ALA A 18 -3.92 -2.47 17.89
N ALA A 19 -3.76 -2.20 16.60
CA ALA A 19 -2.60 -2.64 15.82
C ALA A 19 -1.28 -2.06 16.36
N ILE A 20 -1.26 -0.75 16.65
CA ILE A 20 -0.10 -0.05 17.21
C ILE A 20 0.27 -0.62 18.57
N TYR A 21 -0.69 -0.79 19.48
CA TYR A 21 -0.43 -1.34 20.81
C TYR A 21 -0.03 -2.83 20.77
N ALA A 22 -0.43 -3.56 19.72
CA ALA A 22 0.03 -4.92 19.49
C ALA A 22 1.47 -4.99 18.92
N GLY A 23 2.10 -3.83 18.58
CA GLY A 23 3.49 -3.75 18.18
C GLY A 23 3.74 -3.90 16.70
N CYS A 24 2.82 -3.48 15.83
CA CYS A 24 3.08 -3.40 14.39
C CYS A 24 4.15 -2.36 14.07
N ASP A 25 4.87 -2.56 12.97
CA ASP A 25 5.87 -1.60 12.46
C ASP A 25 5.24 -0.61 11.47
N ALA A 26 4.14 -1.04 10.82
CA ALA A 26 3.38 -0.22 9.88
C ALA A 26 1.89 -0.62 9.89
N VAL A 27 1.04 0.30 9.43
CA VAL A 27 -0.37 0.05 9.19
C VAL A 27 -0.74 0.42 7.77
N TYR A 28 -1.68 -0.32 7.14
CA TYR A 28 -2.32 0.13 5.93
C TYR A 28 -3.80 0.41 6.16
N LEU A 29 -4.28 1.47 5.53
CA LEU A 29 -5.64 1.95 5.69
C LEU A 29 -6.14 2.59 4.39
N GLY A 30 -7.44 2.80 4.27
CA GLY A 30 -8.07 3.41 3.11
C GLY A 30 -8.86 4.66 3.47
N GLY A 31 -8.78 5.67 2.61
CA GLY A 31 -9.70 6.81 2.64
C GLY A 31 -11.05 6.48 2.00
N LYS A 32 -11.95 7.46 1.96
CA LYS A 32 -13.30 7.29 1.36
C LYS A 32 -13.29 7.25 -0.17
N VAL A 33 -12.17 7.54 -0.83
CA VAL A 33 -12.04 7.60 -2.28
C VAL A 33 -10.91 6.69 -2.77
N PHE A 34 -11.04 6.17 -3.99
CA PHE A 34 -10.03 5.38 -4.69
C PHE A 34 -9.58 4.11 -3.96
N VAL A 35 -10.45 3.54 -3.11
CA VAL A 35 -10.19 2.32 -2.36
C VAL A 35 -11.08 1.18 -2.84
N ALA A 36 -10.50 0.01 -3.09
CA ALA A 36 -11.23 -1.16 -3.58
C ALA A 36 -12.25 -1.72 -2.57
N ARG A 37 -12.03 -1.52 -1.28
CA ARG A 37 -12.94 -1.97 -0.20
C ARG A 37 -13.90 -0.86 0.23
N ASN A 38 -14.79 -0.43 -0.67
CA ASN A 38 -15.78 0.62 -0.38
C ASN A 38 -16.78 0.29 0.75
N PHE A 39 -16.94 -0.99 1.11
CA PHE A 39 -17.84 -1.44 2.19
C PHE A 39 -17.18 -1.46 3.57
N ALA A 40 -15.91 -1.16 3.69
CA ALA A 40 -15.24 -1.00 4.97
C ALA A 40 -15.48 0.41 5.54
N SER A 41 -15.37 0.54 6.87
CA SER A 41 -15.37 1.85 7.53
C SER A 41 -14.07 2.57 7.14
N ASN A 42 -14.09 3.29 6.00
CA ASN A 42 -12.93 4.01 5.51
C ASN A 42 -12.81 5.38 6.19
N PHE A 43 -11.60 5.87 6.33
CA PHE A 43 -11.27 7.12 7.00
C PHE A 43 -11.71 8.35 6.18
N SER A 44 -12.29 9.35 6.82
CA SER A 44 -12.44 10.70 6.25
C SER A 44 -11.05 11.35 6.15
N ASN A 45 -10.97 12.48 5.46
CA ASN A 45 -9.70 13.21 5.36
C ASN A 45 -9.20 13.69 6.75
N GLU A 46 -10.10 14.12 7.61
CA GLU A 46 -9.80 14.54 8.98
C GLU A 46 -9.32 13.35 9.83
N GLU A 47 -9.99 12.22 9.72
CA GLU A 47 -9.60 10.98 10.39
C GLU A 47 -8.26 10.45 9.88
N LEU A 48 -7.95 10.60 8.56
CA LEU A 48 -6.65 10.25 8.00
C LEU A 48 -5.53 11.08 8.62
N ILE A 49 -5.73 12.40 8.76
CA ILE A 49 -4.75 13.29 9.40
C ILE A 49 -4.50 12.86 10.84
N GLU A 50 -5.57 12.56 11.58
CA GLU A 50 -5.46 12.09 12.98
C GLU A 50 -4.74 10.73 13.03
N ALA A 51 -5.10 9.79 12.15
CA ALA A 51 -4.51 8.46 12.08
C ALA A 51 -2.99 8.50 11.80
N ILE A 52 -2.58 9.32 10.81
CA ILE A 52 -1.16 9.50 10.46
C ILE A 52 -0.39 10.09 11.65
N ARG A 53 -0.89 11.18 12.24
CA ARG A 53 -0.25 11.80 13.40
C ARG A 53 -0.15 10.85 14.58
N PHE A 54 -1.21 10.12 14.88
CA PHE A 54 -1.22 9.17 15.97
C PHE A 54 -0.20 8.04 15.75
N ALA A 55 -0.18 7.44 14.56
CA ALA A 55 0.77 6.38 14.23
C ALA A 55 2.23 6.88 14.33
N HIS A 56 2.53 8.06 13.81
CA HIS A 56 3.88 8.63 13.83
C HIS A 56 4.38 8.93 15.26
N ILE A 57 3.51 9.31 16.20
CA ILE A 57 3.89 9.48 17.64
C ILE A 57 4.48 8.17 18.19
N TYR A 58 3.97 7.01 17.74
CA TYR A 58 4.46 5.69 18.14
C TYR A 58 5.56 5.12 17.22
N GLY A 59 6.03 5.91 16.23
CA GLY A 59 7.05 5.46 15.28
C GLY A 59 6.53 4.42 14.26
N VAL A 60 5.22 4.30 14.09
CA VAL A 60 4.55 3.37 13.17
C VAL A 60 4.28 4.07 11.85
N LYS A 61 4.64 3.43 10.73
CA LYS A 61 4.41 3.96 9.39
C LYS A 61 2.96 3.78 8.96
N VAL A 62 2.51 4.68 8.08
CA VAL A 62 1.15 4.64 7.51
C VAL A 62 1.21 4.53 5.99
N TYR A 63 0.59 3.49 5.45
CA TYR A 63 0.44 3.26 4.01
C TYR A 63 -1.02 3.43 3.62
N VAL A 64 -1.30 4.31 2.66
CA VAL A 64 -2.69 4.57 2.23
C VAL A 64 -2.99 3.87 0.92
N THR A 65 -4.07 3.09 0.90
CA THR A 65 -4.52 2.40 -0.31
C THR A 65 -5.26 3.37 -1.25
N VAL A 66 -4.79 3.42 -2.51
CA VAL A 66 -5.41 4.11 -3.64
C VAL A 66 -5.47 3.12 -4.81
N ASN A 67 -6.07 1.97 -4.55
CA ASN A 67 -5.91 0.74 -5.32
C ASN A 67 -7.15 0.37 -6.16
N THR A 68 -7.76 1.38 -6.77
CA THR A 68 -8.73 1.22 -7.85
C THR A 68 -8.12 1.59 -9.19
N LEU A 69 -8.77 1.21 -10.28
CA LEU A 69 -8.49 1.77 -11.61
C LEU A 69 -9.08 3.19 -11.66
N ILE A 70 -8.39 4.09 -12.32
CA ILE A 70 -8.74 5.51 -12.39
C ILE A 70 -9.18 5.83 -13.83
N PHE A 71 -10.41 6.29 -13.96
CA PHE A 71 -10.92 6.75 -15.25
C PHE A 71 -10.35 8.13 -15.61
N GLU A 72 -10.29 8.44 -16.91
CA GLU A 72 -9.70 9.69 -17.41
C GLU A 72 -10.30 10.95 -16.74
N HIS A 73 -11.60 10.98 -16.51
CA HIS A 73 -12.27 12.09 -15.85
C HIS A 73 -12.00 12.20 -14.34
N GLU A 74 -11.37 11.20 -13.72
CA GLU A 74 -11.03 11.16 -12.30
C GLU A 74 -9.57 11.57 -12.03
N VAL A 75 -8.72 11.66 -13.06
CA VAL A 75 -7.28 11.89 -12.91
C VAL A 75 -6.99 13.15 -12.10
N SER A 76 -7.68 14.26 -12.38
CA SER A 76 -7.48 15.50 -11.60
C SER A 76 -7.79 15.31 -10.12
N LYS A 77 -8.94 14.70 -9.82
CA LYS A 77 -9.35 14.42 -8.44
C LYS A 77 -8.42 13.42 -7.74
N PHE A 78 -7.91 12.46 -8.49
CA PHE A 78 -6.90 11.53 -7.98
C PHE A 78 -5.62 12.27 -7.58
N LEU A 79 -5.10 13.14 -8.44
CA LEU A 79 -3.90 13.94 -8.14
C LEU A 79 -4.10 14.89 -6.96
N GLU A 80 -5.26 15.52 -6.83
CA GLU A 80 -5.62 16.34 -5.66
C GLU A 80 -5.58 15.51 -4.37
N TYR A 81 -6.06 14.27 -4.43
CA TYR A 81 -6.02 13.37 -3.28
C TYR A 81 -4.59 12.91 -2.95
N ILE A 82 -3.76 12.62 -3.96
CA ILE A 82 -2.34 12.30 -3.74
C ILE A 82 -1.60 13.50 -3.13
N ASP A 83 -1.87 14.72 -3.60
CA ASP A 83 -1.31 15.95 -3.01
C ASP A 83 -1.70 16.11 -1.54
N PHE A 84 -2.97 15.84 -1.22
CA PHE A 84 -3.45 15.82 0.17
C PHE A 84 -2.67 14.80 1.03
N LEU A 85 -2.50 13.57 0.56
CA LEU A 85 -1.76 12.53 1.28
C LEU A 85 -0.30 12.93 1.47
N HIS A 86 0.34 13.42 0.42
CA HIS A 86 1.74 13.87 0.47
C HIS A 86 1.95 15.02 1.46
N LYS A 87 1.08 16.03 1.45
CA LYS A 87 1.12 17.16 2.41
C LYS A 87 0.94 16.75 3.87
N ASN A 88 0.23 15.64 4.10
CA ASN A 88 0.04 15.09 5.44
C ASN A 88 1.04 14.00 5.81
N SER A 89 2.15 13.91 5.06
CA SER A 89 3.31 13.06 5.37
C SER A 89 2.98 11.57 5.46
N VAL A 90 2.12 11.07 4.56
CA VAL A 90 1.93 9.62 4.42
C VAL A 90 3.25 8.96 4.02
N ASP A 91 3.58 7.81 4.61
CA ASP A 91 4.88 7.14 4.36
C ASP A 91 4.92 6.46 2.99
N ALA A 92 3.81 5.88 2.55
CA ALA A 92 3.68 5.31 1.21
C ALA A 92 2.22 5.24 0.76
N ILE A 93 2.02 5.08 -0.54
CA ILE A 93 0.72 4.78 -1.14
C ILE A 93 0.75 3.44 -1.85
N ILE A 94 -0.38 2.71 -1.82
CA ILE A 94 -0.53 1.41 -2.45
C ILE A 94 -1.42 1.56 -3.67
N ILE A 95 -0.86 1.47 -4.87
CA ILE A 95 -1.54 1.73 -6.16
C ILE A 95 -1.62 0.44 -6.99
N GLN A 96 -2.68 0.28 -7.80
CA GLN A 96 -2.76 -0.77 -8.82
C GLN A 96 -2.70 -0.24 -10.25
N ASP A 97 -3.10 1.00 -10.51
CA ASP A 97 -3.14 1.59 -11.84
C ASP A 97 -1.75 1.97 -12.31
N LEU A 98 -1.26 1.34 -13.39
CA LEU A 98 0.09 1.56 -13.92
C LEU A 98 0.32 2.98 -14.42
N GLY A 99 -0.68 3.57 -15.08
CA GLY A 99 -0.59 4.95 -15.58
C GLY A 99 -0.49 5.94 -14.42
N MET A 100 -1.28 5.72 -13.38
CA MET A 100 -1.25 6.56 -12.18
C MET A 100 0.02 6.38 -11.37
N MET A 101 0.58 5.17 -11.30
CA MET A 101 1.91 4.94 -10.70
C MET A 101 2.99 5.81 -11.33
N ASP A 102 3.06 5.79 -12.67
CA ASP A 102 4.07 6.58 -13.39
C ASP A 102 3.83 8.09 -13.22
N LEU A 103 2.59 8.53 -13.31
CA LEU A 103 2.21 9.93 -13.13
C LEU A 103 2.56 10.44 -11.71
N VAL A 104 2.24 9.66 -10.67
CA VAL A 104 2.58 10.01 -9.29
C VAL A 104 4.10 10.04 -9.08
N ARG A 105 4.82 9.05 -9.60
CA ARG A 105 6.28 9.01 -9.52
C ARG A 105 6.93 10.25 -10.15
N GLN A 106 6.41 10.72 -11.28
CA GLN A 106 6.91 11.93 -11.93
C GLN A 106 6.57 13.20 -11.15
N THR A 107 5.38 13.26 -10.56
CA THR A 107 4.88 14.46 -9.87
C THR A 107 5.40 14.55 -8.42
N TYR A 108 5.53 13.40 -7.74
CA TYR A 108 5.95 13.29 -6.33
C TYR A 108 7.10 12.29 -6.19
N PRO A 109 8.32 12.60 -6.66
CA PRO A 109 9.44 11.65 -6.72
C PRO A 109 9.90 11.12 -5.35
N ASN A 110 9.56 11.82 -4.27
CA ASN A 110 9.90 11.43 -2.89
C ASN A 110 8.79 10.61 -2.21
N LEU A 111 7.60 10.48 -2.81
CA LEU A 111 6.52 9.68 -2.25
C LEU A 111 6.76 8.19 -2.58
N GLU A 112 6.85 7.37 -1.55
CA GLU A 112 7.05 5.94 -1.74
C GLU A 112 5.79 5.28 -2.30
N ILE A 113 5.97 4.45 -3.34
CA ILE A 113 4.89 3.75 -4.02
C ILE A 113 5.08 2.24 -3.85
N HIS A 114 4.02 1.55 -3.41
CA HIS A 114 3.92 0.11 -3.35
C HIS A 114 2.94 -0.40 -4.41
N ALA A 115 3.33 -1.43 -5.14
CA ALA A 115 2.43 -2.08 -6.10
C ALA A 115 1.40 -2.93 -5.36
N SER A 116 0.12 -2.64 -5.58
CA SER A 116 -0.99 -3.36 -4.94
C SER A 116 -1.03 -4.83 -5.32
N THR A 117 -1.51 -5.68 -4.41
CA THR A 117 -1.82 -7.09 -4.71
C THR A 117 -2.83 -7.25 -5.85
N GLN A 118 -3.64 -6.24 -6.12
CA GLN A 118 -4.60 -6.24 -7.23
C GLN A 118 -3.94 -6.15 -8.61
N MET A 119 -2.63 -5.89 -8.68
CA MET A 119 -1.86 -6.05 -9.92
C MET A 119 -1.53 -7.51 -10.22
N HIS A 120 -1.84 -8.44 -9.31
CA HIS A 120 -1.60 -9.88 -9.46
C HIS A 120 -0.16 -10.25 -9.80
N ILE A 121 0.81 -9.49 -9.27
CA ILE A 121 2.23 -9.77 -9.48
C ILE A 121 2.62 -11.02 -8.70
N HIS A 122 3.16 -12.04 -9.39
CA HIS A 122 3.47 -13.33 -8.79
C HIS A 122 4.71 -14.02 -9.38
N ASN A 123 5.46 -13.33 -10.25
CA ASN A 123 6.65 -13.87 -10.89
C ASN A 123 7.77 -12.83 -10.98
N ILE A 124 8.98 -13.32 -11.33
CA ILE A 124 10.19 -12.50 -11.41
C ILE A 124 10.05 -11.36 -12.42
N GLU A 125 9.50 -11.65 -13.61
CA GLU A 125 9.40 -10.64 -14.67
C GLU A 125 8.43 -9.53 -14.33
N GLY A 126 7.30 -9.84 -13.68
CA GLY A 126 6.38 -8.82 -13.16
C GLY A 126 7.05 -7.92 -12.11
N VAL A 127 7.85 -8.50 -11.20
CA VAL A 127 8.58 -7.73 -10.19
C VAL A 127 9.69 -6.88 -10.81
N LYS A 128 10.41 -7.39 -11.82
CA LYS A 128 11.42 -6.61 -12.56
C LYS A 128 10.78 -5.39 -13.23
N LEU A 129 9.64 -5.58 -13.89
CA LEU A 129 8.92 -4.50 -14.58
C LEU A 129 8.58 -3.35 -13.63
N ILE A 130 7.95 -3.65 -12.50
CA ILE A 130 7.60 -2.58 -11.54
C ILE A 130 8.84 -1.95 -10.89
N LYS A 131 9.92 -2.71 -10.72
CA LYS A 131 11.19 -2.19 -10.22
C LYS A 131 11.81 -1.19 -11.21
N GLU A 132 11.76 -1.46 -12.51
CA GLU A 132 12.19 -0.53 -13.57
C GLU A 132 11.35 0.74 -13.58
N LEU A 133 10.06 0.66 -13.23
CA LEU A 133 9.20 1.82 -13.02
C LEU A 133 9.53 2.60 -11.74
N GLY A 134 10.53 2.19 -10.96
CA GLY A 134 10.96 2.89 -9.74
C GLY A 134 10.10 2.61 -8.51
N ILE A 135 9.23 1.60 -8.57
CA ILE A 135 8.39 1.18 -7.43
C ILE A 135 9.27 0.52 -6.36
N LYS A 136 8.99 0.79 -5.10
CA LYS A 136 9.83 0.36 -3.98
C LYS A 136 9.47 -1.02 -3.43
N ARG A 137 8.18 -1.38 -3.45
CA ARG A 137 7.67 -2.63 -2.87
C ARG A 137 6.61 -3.25 -3.77
N ALA A 138 6.62 -4.59 -3.85
CA ALA A 138 5.57 -5.38 -4.47
C ALA A 138 4.77 -6.13 -3.42
N VAL A 139 3.45 -5.90 -3.37
CA VAL A 139 2.53 -6.77 -2.66
C VAL A 139 2.18 -7.93 -3.58
N LEU A 140 2.76 -9.09 -3.31
CA LEU A 140 2.58 -10.26 -4.19
C LEU A 140 1.15 -10.81 -4.15
N ALA A 141 0.76 -11.43 -5.25
CA ALA A 141 -0.49 -12.16 -5.32
C ALA A 141 -0.50 -13.30 -4.28
N ARG A 142 -1.66 -13.57 -3.68
CA ARG A 142 -1.81 -14.56 -2.60
C ARG A 142 -1.52 -15.99 -3.03
N GLU A 143 -1.65 -16.26 -4.32
CA GLU A 143 -1.38 -17.54 -4.95
C GLU A 143 0.12 -17.86 -5.09
N THR A 144 0.99 -16.86 -4.83
CA THR A 144 2.44 -17.02 -4.98
C THR A 144 2.98 -18.00 -3.92
N LYS A 145 3.61 -19.06 -4.39
CA LYS A 145 4.19 -20.08 -3.51
C LYS A 145 5.45 -19.57 -2.81
N LEU A 146 5.72 -20.09 -1.63
CA LEU A 146 6.89 -19.67 -0.84
C LEU A 146 8.21 -19.87 -1.58
N GLU A 147 8.32 -20.93 -2.38
CA GLU A 147 9.50 -21.19 -3.23
C GLU A 147 9.72 -20.10 -4.29
N ASP A 148 8.61 -19.62 -4.89
CA ASP A 148 8.67 -18.57 -5.90
C ASP A 148 8.97 -17.22 -5.24
N ILE A 149 8.40 -16.93 -4.06
CA ILE A 149 8.73 -15.74 -3.27
C ILE A 149 10.24 -15.66 -2.99
N LYS A 150 10.84 -16.79 -2.59
CA LYS A 150 12.28 -16.87 -2.34
C LYS A 150 13.08 -16.55 -3.62
N LYS A 151 12.76 -17.18 -4.74
CA LYS A 151 13.41 -16.92 -6.02
C LYS A 151 13.26 -15.46 -6.47
N ILE A 152 12.05 -14.91 -6.39
CA ILE A 152 11.78 -13.51 -6.70
C ILE A 152 12.67 -12.60 -5.86
N LYS A 153 12.75 -12.85 -4.54
CA LYS A 153 13.58 -12.05 -3.64
C LYS A 153 15.07 -12.14 -3.98
N GLU A 154 15.57 -13.35 -4.24
CA GLU A 154 16.97 -13.60 -4.57
C GLU A 154 17.38 -12.92 -5.89
N GLU A 155 16.54 -13.01 -6.93
CA GLU A 155 16.86 -12.48 -8.25
C GLU A 155 16.61 -10.98 -8.41
N THR A 156 15.61 -10.43 -7.71
CA THR A 156 15.24 -9.02 -7.89
C THR A 156 15.76 -8.10 -6.80
N ASN A 157 16.07 -8.65 -5.62
CA ASN A 157 16.36 -7.89 -4.40
C ASN A 157 15.31 -6.79 -4.09
N MET A 158 14.09 -6.94 -4.62
CA MET A 158 12.97 -6.03 -4.37
C MET A 158 12.45 -6.20 -2.94
N ASP A 159 11.91 -5.15 -2.33
CA ASP A 159 11.13 -5.31 -1.11
C ASP A 159 9.78 -5.96 -1.47
N LEU A 160 9.50 -7.09 -0.83
CA LEU A 160 8.30 -7.88 -1.07
C LEU A 160 7.40 -7.83 0.16
N GLU A 161 6.10 -7.75 -0.09
CA GLU A 161 5.06 -7.87 0.92
C GLU A 161 4.19 -9.09 0.61
N ILE A 162 3.89 -9.88 1.65
CA ILE A 162 3.07 -11.08 1.54
C ILE A 162 2.03 -11.12 2.64
N PHE A 163 0.87 -11.69 2.34
CA PHE A 163 -0.17 -11.94 3.34
C PHE A 163 0.16 -13.21 4.12
N VAL A 164 0.33 -13.08 5.42
CA VAL A 164 0.52 -14.22 6.34
C VAL A 164 -0.75 -14.58 7.09
N HIS A 165 -1.73 -13.67 7.10
CA HIS A 165 -3.09 -13.87 7.59
C HIS A 165 -4.06 -13.33 6.55
N GLY A 166 -4.67 -14.21 5.76
CA GLY A 166 -5.54 -13.83 4.63
C GLY A 166 -7.02 -13.83 4.99
N ASP A 167 -7.79 -12.99 4.30
CA ASP A 167 -9.24 -13.05 4.31
C ASP A 167 -9.70 -14.31 3.53
N ARG A 168 -10.43 -15.20 4.20
CA ARG A 168 -10.99 -16.41 3.60
C ARG A 168 -11.87 -16.15 2.38
N LYS A 169 -12.45 -14.96 2.24
CA LYS A 169 -13.27 -14.55 1.10
C LYS A 169 -12.47 -14.23 -0.17
N SER A 170 -11.16 -14.18 -0.06
CA SER A 170 -10.26 -13.86 -1.19
C SER A 170 -9.67 -15.11 -1.85
N VAL A 171 -10.06 -16.29 -1.37
CA VAL A 171 -9.70 -17.58 -1.96
C VAL A 171 -10.95 -18.11 -2.67
N VAL A 172 -11.10 -17.75 -3.93
CA VAL A 172 -11.99 -18.41 -4.87
C VAL A 172 -11.12 -18.94 -6.00
#